data_f7a3e68876c61f96d01b8c34571da14e
#
_entry.id   f7a3e68876c61f96d01b8c34571da14e
#
_cell.length_a   1.000
_cell.length_b   1.000
_cell.length_c   1.000
_cell.angle_alpha   90.00
_cell.angle_beta   90.00
_cell.angle_gamma   90.00
#
_symmetry.space_group_name_H-M   'P 1'
#
loop_
_entity.id
_entity.type
_entity.pdbx_description
1 polymer ?
#
loop_
_entity_poly.entity_id
_entity_poly.type
_entity_poly.pdbx_seq_one_letter_code
_entity_poly.pdbx_strand_id
1 'polypeptide(L)'
;MRMSDEQKNVIGAELGPISVTACAGSGKTATAIRRLIAVRQKMEKSRGRVVLLSFSNVAVNTFNKGYQQLASALPDDANRKLVEVNTLDGFFTQHVLRPHAYRTMAATKAAYLVAGSEPFLSNYQYWPGGDDRPLTVKELKVGMEDGSPFFFVDTHAGPAHLVTWKALDSVTRLGSTGAYTHDLGRYWVYRTLVEQPAVLRALVARYPQIIVDESQDLGTLHQAILELLIKAGATVSLIGDVNQGIYAFAGADGMFLHTYEARAGVTPYKLTRNYRSLPPIIDIANRLCGRNDKPDRDPEAGGAYFIGYKDSELPRLFDSFKARIDELKMQHDDAAIICRSADRAVVLAGKVAPPGQGTVAMFSEAALLRDQQGRYQECFKCVCRAVVGLLDDPPHGLSTELQGAPHEGWMLRLRRLLWAFIRNENAGLPSSTLIAKTDWHPRLVKNLKILLATIEKQFGLKAVGTLGNRLAKTKLLELPLAGEGADAKQGPGIRVETVHQVKGESIGAVLYVAKKPNVQALLAGTDGEEGRIGYVAVTRARNLFWLAVPISCIKELRHELGAAGFEELPALK
;
A
#
# COMPACT_ATOMS: atom_id res chain seq x y z
N MET A 1 8.24 27.67 4.72
CA MET A 1 7.33 27.26 5.80
C MET A 1 8.06 27.51 7.13
N ARG A 2 7.48 28.29 8.04
CA ARG A 2 8.07 28.55 9.35
C ARG A 2 7.82 27.32 10.25
N MET A 3 8.89 26.74 10.81
CA MET A 3 8.75 25.59 11.70
C MET A 3 8.19 26.01 13.07
N SER A 4 7.29 25.19 13.63
CA SER A 4 6.85 25.37 15.00
C SER A 4 7.96 25.04 16.00
N ASP A 5 7.79 25.48 17.25
CA ASP A 5 8.75 25.15 18.29
C ASP A 5 8.73 23.65 18.62
N GLU A 6 7.55 22.99 18.52
CA GLU A 6 7.45 21.53 18.63
C GLU A 6 8.35 20.82 17.59
N GLN A 7 8.29 21.24 16.32
CA GLN A 7 9.13 20.68 15.27
C GLN A 7 10.63 20.96 15.53
N LYS A 8 10.97 22.17 15.95
CA LYS A 8 12.37 22.51 16.30
C LYS A 8 12.90 21.66 17.46
N ASN A 9 12.06 21.40 18.47
CA ASN A 9 12.42 20.55 19.61
C ASN A 9 12.71 19.11 19.18
N VAL A 10 11.89 18.53 18.31
CA VAL A 10 12.13 17.19 17.73
C VAL A 10 13.43 17.17 16.92
N ILE A 11 13.65 18.17 16.06
CA ILE A 11 14.83 18.24 15.19
C ILE A 11 16.11 18.42 16.03
N GLY A 12 16.06 19.29 17.03
CA GLY A 12 17.19 19.61 17.91
C GLY A 12 17.47 18.58 19.01
N ALA A 13 16.58 17.63 19.24
CA ALA A 13 16.73 16.61 20.29
C ALA A 13 18.08 15.92 20.27
N GLU A 14 18.60 15.52 21.44
CA GLU A 14 19.88 14.82 21.57
C GLU A 14 19.87 13.45 20.87
N LEU A 15 21.06 12.84 20.72
CA LEU A 15 21.24 11.48 20.18
C LEU A 15 20.74 10.46 21.21
N GLY A 16 19.45 10.23 21.24
CA GLY A 16 18.78 9.29 22.12
C GLY A 16 17.51 8.77 21.47
N PRO A 17 16.89 7.73 22.04
CA PRO A 17 15.61 7.24 21.57
C PRO A 17 14.52 8.28 21.82
N ILE A 18 13.75 8.60 20.79
CA ILE A 18 12.61 9.51 20.89
C ILE A 18 11.33 8.85 20.37
N SER A 19 10.20 9.24 20.95
CA SER A 19 8.87 8.95 20.44
C SER A 19 8.19 10.24 20.04
N VAL A 20 7.66 10.33 18.83
CA VAL A 20 6.97 11.53 18.33
C VAL A 20 5.54 11.16 17.97
N THR A 21 4.61 11.53 18.85
CA THR A 21 3.17 11.41 18.58
C THR A 21 2.70 12.66 17.85
N ALA A 22 2.27 12.51 16.61
CA ALA A 22 1.96 13.61 15.71
C ALA A 22 0.49 13.60 15.28
N CYS A 23 -0.09 14.75 15.00
CA CYS A 23 -1.41 14.82 14.37
C CYS A 23 -1.32 14.69 12.85
N ALA A 24 -2.46 14.41 12.23
CA ALA A 24 -2.59 14.50 10.78
C ALA A 24 -2.20 15.91 10.31
N GLY A 25 -1.43 16.00 9.24
CA GLY A 25 -1.05 17.31 8.69
C GLY A 25 -0.05 18.12 9.51
N SER A 26 0.58 17.57 10.56
CA SER A 26 1.55 18.28 11.41
C SER A 26 2.95 18.46 10.79
N GLY A 27 3.15 17.99 9.57
CA GLY A 27 4.45 18.05 8.92
C GLY A 27 5.44 16.98 9.42
N LYS A 28 4.95 15.80 9.83
CA LYS A 28 5.77 14.63 10.23
C LYS A 28 6.95 14.39 9.28
N THR A 29 6.66 14.22 8.00
CA THR A 29 7.66 13.95 6.95
C THR A 29 8.75 15.01 6.90
N ALA A 30 8.36 16.31 6.92
CA ALA A 30 9.31 17.41 6.89
C ALA A 30 10.18 17.47 8.16
N THR A 31 9.61 17.12 9.30
CA THR A 31 10.31 17.03 10.59
C THR A 31 11.26 15.85 10.61
N ALA A 32 10.84 14.67 10.13
CA ALA A 32 11.66 13.47 10.05
C ALA A 32 12.92 13.68 9.16
N ILE A 33 12.77 14.33 7.99
CA ILE A 33 13.90 14.64 7.11
C ILE A 33 14.92 15.57 7.80
N ARG A 34 14.44 16.62 8.47
CA ARG A 34 15.32 17.55 9.18
C ARG A 34 15.98 16.89 10.40
N ARG A 35 15.23 16.03 11.11
CA ARG A 35 15.80 15.23 12.20
C ARG A 35 16.89 14.29 11.68
N LEU A 36 16.69 13.62 10.55
CA LEU A 36 17.69 12.76 9.90
C LEU A 36 19.02 13.51 9.67
N ILE A 37 18.93 14.73 9.14
CA ILE A 37 20.10 15.59 8.91
C ILE A 37 20.73 16.02 10.22
N ALA A 38 19.95 16.48 11.19
CA ALA A 38 20.45 16.91 12.49
C ALA A 38 21.13 15.76 13.26
N VAL A 39 20.60 14.55 13.19
CA VAL A 39 21.24 13.34 13.75
C VAL A 39 22.59 13.10 13.06
N ARG A 40 22.65 13.17 11.73
CA ARG A 40 23.92 12.97 11.00
C ARG A 40 24.94 14.06 11.36
N GLN A 41 24.54 15.32 11.49
CA GLN A 41 25.42 16.41 11.93
C GLN A 41 25.99 16.14 13.33
N LYS A 42 25.16 15.72 14.28
CA LYS A 42 25.62 15.35 15.63
C LYS A 42 26.55 14.13 15.61
N MET A 43 26.48 13.30 14.57
CA MET A 43 27.34 12.12 14.35
C MET A 43 28.51 12.39 13.40
N GLU A 44 28.86 13.63 13.11
CA GLU A 44 29.86 14.02 12.09
C GLU A 44 31.15 13.17 12.13
N LYS A 45 31.67 12.92 13.32
CA LYS A 45 32.91 12.13 13.53
C LYS A 45 32.68 10.62 13.53
N SER A 46 31.44 10.15 13.52
CA SER A 46 31.09 8.74 13.53
C SER A 46 31.09 8.16 12.13
N ARG A 47 31.62 6.94 11.97
CA ARG A 47 31.51 6.14 10.73
C ARG A 47 30.15 5.43 10.59
N GLY A 48 29.31 5.43 11.63
CA GLY A 48 27.97 4.87 11.62
C GLY A 48 27.06 5.64 10.67
N ARG A 49 26.13 4.93 10.04
CA ARG A 49 25.10 5.50 9.17
C ARG A 49 23.86 5.88 9.98
N VAL A 50 23.08 6.79 9.45
CA VAL A 50 21.72 7.06 9.91
C VAL A 50 20.76 6.59 8.84
N VAL A 51 19.70 5.88 9.24
CA VAL A 51 18.67 5.44 8.29
C VAL A 51 17.30 5.98 8.70
N LEU A 52 16.53 6.44 7.69
CA LEU A 52 15.12 6.78 7.81
C LEU A 52 14.31 5.71 7.07
N LEU A 53 13.43 5.04 7.79
CA LEU A 53 12.61 3.94 7.29
C LEU A 53 11.13 4.36 7.24
N SER A 54 10.44 3.95 6.19
CA SER A 54 8.99 4.18 6.02
C SER A 54 8.31 2.95 5.42
N PHE A 55 6.97 2.96 5.30
CA PHE A 55 6.21 1.82 4.79
C PHE A 55 6.06 1.80 3.27
N SER A 56 6.14 2.93 2.59
CA SER A 56 5.84 3.01 1.16
C SER A 56 6.95 3.61 0.33
N ASN A 57 7.09 3.13 -0.92
CA ASN A 57 8.02 3.70 -1.89
C ASN A 57 7.68 5.18 -2.21
N VAL A 58 6.41 5.57 -2.14
CA VAL A 58 5.99 6.96 -2.36
C VAL A 58 6.55 7.85 -1.25
N ALA A 59 6.47 7.42 0.01
CA ALA A 59 7.06 8.13 1.13
C ALA A 59 8.59 8.21 0.99
N VAL A 60 9.26 7.11 0.66
CA VAL A 60 10.72 7.07 0.42
C VAL A 60 11.14 8.06 -0.69
N ASN A 61 10.39 8.11 -1.80
CA ASN A 61 10.66 9.08 -2.86
C ASN A 61 10.49 10.54 -2.40
N THR A 62 9.48 10.81 -1.58
CA THR A 62 9.25 12.14 -0.97
C THR A 62 10.39 12.50 -0.02
N PHE A 63 10.82 11.54 0.82
CA PHE A 63 11.97 11.72 1.72
C PHE A 63 13.26 11.98 0.95
N ASN A 64 13.54 11.22 -0.11
CA ASN A 64 14.74 11.40 -0.92
C ASN A 64 14.78 12.79 -1.59
N LYS A 65 13.65 13.26 -2.16
CA LYS A 65 13.56 14.62 -2.71
C LYS A 65 13.81 15.68 -1.64
N GLY A 66 13.15 15.57 -0.49
CA GLY A 66 13.35 16.52 0.61
C GLY A 66 14.75 16.47 1.19
N TYR A 67 15.36 15.28 1.30
CA TYR A 67 16.74 15.11 1.71
C TYR A 67 17.71 15.80 0.74
N GLN A 68 17.57 15.57 -0.56
CA GLN A 68 18.43 16.21 -1.58
C GLN A 68 18.40 17.74 -1.49
N GLN A 69 17.23 18.33 -1.23
CA GLN A 69 17.09 19.79 -1.06
C GLN A 69 17.83 20.33 0.16
N LEU A 70 18.00 19.52 1.20
CA LEU A 70 18.60 19.93 2.47
C LEU A 70 20.00 19.33 2.71
N ALA A 71 20.47 18.45 1.85
CA ALA A 71 21.74 17.73 2.01
C ALA A 71 22.95 18.66 2.02
N SER A 72 22.84 19.86 1.43
CA SER A 72 23.87 20.90 1.51
C SER A 72 24.16 21.39 2.95
N ALA A 73 23.25 21.14 3.89
CA ALA A 73 23.46 21.43 5.31
C ALA A 73 24.45 20.45 5.98
N LEU A 74 24.79 19.32 5.33
CA LEU A 74 25.81 18.40 5.81
C LEU A 74 27.21 18.89 5.40
N PRO A 75 28.26 18.68 6.26
CA PRO A 75 29.56 19.31 6.09
C PRO A 75 30.27 18.88 4.80
N ASP A 76 30.12 17.64 4.36
CA ASP A 76 30.81 17.11 3.19
C ASP A 76 30.04 15.95 2.52
N ASP A 77 30.55 15.50 1.36
CA ASP A 77 30.00 14.36 0.62
C ASP A 77 30.14 13.03 1.35
N ALA A 78 31.14 12.87 2.22
CA ALA A 78 31.32 11.67 3.01
C ALA A 78 30.16 11.52 4.01
N ASN A 79 29.80 12.62 4.69
CA ASN A 79 28.65 12.67 5.59
C ASN A 79 27.33 12.44 4.86
N ARG A 80 27.17 12.98 3.65
CA ARG A 80 25.98 12.74 2.81
C ARG A 80 25.80 11.27 2.44
N LYS A 81 26.88 10.55 2.15
CA LYS A 81 26.87 9.11 1.84
C LYS A 81 26.57 8.22 3.05
N LEU A 82 26.61 8.76 4.27
CA LEU A 82 26.28 8.04 5.49
C LEU A 82 24.81 8.18 5.92
N VAL A 83 23.98 8.77 5.09
CA VAL A 83 22.52 8.82 5.24
C VAL A 83 21.88 7.83 4.26
N GLU A 84 20.89 7.09 4.74
CA GLU A 84 20.07 6.18 3.92
C GLU A 84 18.59 6.44 4.16
N VAL A 85 17.79 6.37 3.11
CA VAL A 85 16.33 6.41 3.17
C VAL A 85 15.81 5.19 2.42
N ASN A 86 15.00 4.38 3.08
CA ASN A 86 14.50 3.14 2.49
C ASN A 86 13.10 2.76 3.03
N THR A 87 12.46 1.77 2.41
CA THR A 87 11.33 1.11 3.06
C THR A 87 11.83 0.13 4.12
N LEU A 88 11.00 -0.15 5.14
CA LEU A 88 11.31 -1.16 6.17
C LEU A 88 11.68 -2.51 5.53
N ASP A 89 10.80 -3.06 4.72
CA ASP A 89 11.05 -4.34 4.07
C ASP A 89 12.23 -4.28 3.10
N GLY A 90 12.39 -3.18 2.37
CA GLY A 90 13.52 -2.96 1.45
C GLY A 90 14.86 -2.95 2.18
N PHE A 91 14.95 -2.22 3.29
CA PHE A 91 16.15 -2.13 4.12
C PHE A 91 16.56 -3.50 4.67
N PHE A 92 15.64 -4.21 5.31
CA PHE A 92 15.95 -5.52 5.87
C PHE A 92 16.24 -6.57 4.81
N THR A 93 15.54 -6.52 3.67
CA THR A 93 15.84 -7.39 2.53
C THR A 93 17.25 -7.15 2.00
N GLN A 94 17.64 -5.89 1.83
CA GLN A 94 18.94 -5.51 1.26
C GLN A 94 20.11 -5.85 2.19
N HIS A 95 19.96 -5.60 3.50
CA HIS A 95 21.05 -5.67 4.45
C HIS A 95 21.10 -6.98 5.26
N VAL A 96 19.99 -7.71 5.34
CA VAL A 96 19.90 -8.94 6.12
C VAL A 96 19.54 -10.13 5.23
N LEU A 97 18.39 -10.11 4.56
CA LEU A 97 17.87 -11.28 3.88
C LEU A 97 18.74 -11.70 2.68
N ARG A 98 18.94 -10.80 1.70
CA ARG A 98 19.71 -11.13 0.49
C ARG A 98 21.15 -11.57 0.77
N PRO A 99 21.92 -10.88 1.63
CA PRO A 99 23.31 -11.29 1.91
C PRO A 99 23.43 -12.58 2.70
N HIS A 100 22.41 -12.97 3.49
CA HIS A 100 22.50 -14.05 4.47
C HIS A 100 21.47 -15.18 4.28
N ALA A 101 20.69 -15.17 3.19
CA ALA A 101 19.67 -16.19 2.89
C ALA A 101 20.24 -17.62 2.88
N TYR A 102 21.47 -17.80 2.39
CA TYR A 102 22.16 -19.09 2.39
C TYR A 102 22.39 -19.66 3.80
N ARG A 103 22.46 -18.79 4.83
CA ARG A 103 22.69 -19.21 6.22
C ARG A 103 21.44 -19.71 6.92
N THR A 104 20.31 -19.03 6.68
CA THR A 104 19.10 -19.25 7.50
C THR A 104 17.98 -19.92 6.69
N MET A 105 17.82 -19.54 5.42
CA MET A 105 16.88 -20.16 4.49
C MET A 105 17.42 -21.44 3.85
N ALA A 106 18.73 -21.71 4.00
CA ALA A 106 19.47 -22.69 3.19
C ALA A 106 19.30 -22.47 1.68
N ALA A 107 19.15 -21.19 1.29
CA ALA A 107 18.88 -20.82 -0.09
C ALA A 107 20.05 -21.15 -1.01
N THR A 108 19.76 -21.88 -2.08
CA THR A 108 20.74 -22.25 -3.11
C THR A 108 20.90 -21.17 -4.18
N LYS A 109 20.00 -20.19 -4.20
CA LYS A 109 19.99 -19.03 -5.11
C LYS A 109 19.82 -17.72 -4.30
N ALA A 110 20.06 -16.60 -4.96
CA ALA A 110 19.80 -15.29 -4.33
C ALA A 110 18.32 -15.18 -3.91
N ALA A 111 18.08 -14.57 -2.74
CA ALA A 111 16.73 -14.40 -2.23
C ALA A 111 15.90 -13.44 -3.10
N TYR A 112 14.67 -13.80 -3.44
CA TYR A 112 13.78 -13.05 -4.32
C TYR A 112 12.33 -13.08 -3.83
N LEU A 113 11.63 -11.96 -4.03
CA LEU A 113 10.23 -11.81 -3.67
C LEU A 113 9.32 -12.42 -4.74
N VAL A 114 8.32 -13.21 -4.29
CA VAL A 114 7.26 -13.77 -5.14
C VAL A 114 5.95 -13.00 -4.94
N ALA A 115 5.18 -12.85 -6.02
CA ALA A 115 3.86 -12.20 -5.97
C ALA A 115 2.76 -13.13 -5.42
N GLY A 116 3.03 -14.45 -5.35
CA GLY A 116 2.11 -15.47 -4.86
C GLY A 116 1.16 -16.04 -5.93
N SER A 117 1.35 -15.67 -7.20
CA SER A 117 0.60 -16.20 -8.35
C SER A 117 1.45 -17.06 -9.28
N GLU A 118 2.71 -17.24 -8.96
CA GLU A 118 3.66 -18.02 -9.74
C GLU A 118 3.28 -19.51 -9.71
N PRO A 119 3.27 -20.21 -10.87
CA PRO A 119 2.80 -21.60 -10.95
C PRO A 119 3.57 -22.57 -10.06
N PHE A 120 4.89 -22.39 -9.91
CA PHE A 120 5.74 -23.27 -9.09
C PHE A 120 5.39 -23.25 -7.59
N LEU A 121 4.73 -22.19 -7.11
CA LEU A 121 4.32 -22.08 -5.71
C LEU A 121 3.29 -23.15 -5.29
N SER A 122 2.60 -23.78 -6.25
CA SER A 122 1.71 -24.91 -5.99
C SER A 122 2.42 -26.12 -5.34
N ASN A 123 3.74 -26.23 -5.48
CA ASN A 123 4.55 -27.29 -4.89
C ASN A 123 4.87 -27.05 -3.40
N TYR A 124 4.56 -25.86 -2.88
CA TYR A 124 4.93 -25.42 -1.52
C TYR A 124 3.70 -25.07 -0.67
N GLN A 125 2.54 -25.67 -0.99
CA GLN A 125 1.31 -25.44 -0.25
C GLN A 125 1.38 -26.03 1.16
N TYR A 126 0.70 -25.37 2.09
CA TYR A 126 0.42 -25.92 3.42
C TYR A 126 -0.83 -26.79 3.35
N TRP A 127 -0.74 -28.01 3.89
CA TRP A 127 -1.84 -28.95 3.95
C TRP A 127 -2.39 -29.04 5.39
N PRO A 128 -3.60 -28.51 5.66
CA PRO A 128 -4.19 -28.59 7.00
C PRO A 128 -4.43 -30.04 7.45
N GLY A 129 -4.91 -30.86 6.55
CA GLY A 129 -5.36 -32.23 6.78
C GLY A 129 -6.88 -32.35 6.67
N GLY A 130 -7.41 -33.56 6.66
CA GLY A 130 -8.84 -33.82 6.46
C GLY A 130 -9.31 -33.38 5.07
N ASP A 131 -10.53 -32.85 5.01
CA ASP A 131 -11.16 -32.37 3.78
C ASP A 131 -10.86 -30.89 3.46
N ASP A 132 -10.01 -30.23 4.25
CA ASP A 132 -9.65 -28.84 4.06
C ASP A 132 -8.78 -28.64 2.81
N ARG A 133 -9.03 -27.56 2.08
CA ARG A 133 -8.23 -27.21 0.91
C ARG A 133 -6.79 -26.85 1.31
N PRO A 134 -5.81 -27.16 0.46
CA PRO A 134 -4.46 -26.67 0.65
C PRO A 134 -4.40 -25.13 0.60
N LEU A 135 -3.58 -24.56 1.48
CA LEU A 135 -3.34 -23.11 1.55
C LEU A 135 -2.08 -22.76 0.75
N THR A 136 -2.18 -21.74 -0.06
CA THR A 136 -1.03 -21.23 -0.81
C THR A 136 -0.08 -20.47 0.11
N VAL A 137 1.21 -20.42 -0.22
CA VAL A 137 2.20 -19.66 0.55
C VAL A 137 1.88 -18.15 0.65
N LYS A 138 1.07 -17.63 -0.25
CA LYS A 138 0.57 -16.25 -0.18
C LYS A 138 -0.42 -16.03 0.95
N GLU A 139 -1.17 -17.04 1.31
CA GLU A 139 -2.16 -17.00 2.41
C GLU A 139 -1.49 -17.15 3.77
N LEU A 140 -0.26 -17.71 3.82
CA LEU A 140 0.48 -17.88 5.07
C LEU A 140 0.98 -16.52 5.57
N LYS A 141 0.56 -16.16 6.77
CA LYS A 141 1.02 -15.00 7.51
C LYS A 141 1.81 -15.41 8.74
N VAL A 142 2.62 -14.51 9.24
CA VAL A 142 3.43 -14.74 10.44
C VAL A 142 3.22 -13.62 11.44
N GLY A 143 2.84 -13.97 12.65
CA GLY A 143 2.73 -13.09 13.79
C GLY A 143 3.77 -13.40 14.86
N MET A 144 3.75 -12.63 15.95
CA MET A 144 4.56 -12.86 17.15
C MET A 144 3.64 -12.98 18.35
N GLU A 145 3.83 -14.01 19.15
CA GLU A 145 3.12 -14.25 20.41
C GLU A 145 4.13 -14.76 21.43
N ASP A 146 4.15 -14.19 22.62
CA ASP A 146 5.07 -14.53 23.71
C ASP A 146 6.55 -14.61 23.28
N GLY A 147 6.96 -13.69 22.39
CA GLY A 147 8.33 -13.62 21.88
C GLY A 147 8.70 -14.68 20.83
N SER A 148 7.74 -15.50 20.40
CA SER A 148 7.93 -16.55 19.41
C SER A 148 7.08 -16.31 18.16
N PRO A 149 7.60 -16.60 16.94
CA PRO A 149 6.82 -16.48 15.72
C PRO A 149 5.81 -17.63 15.61
N PHE A 150 4.59 -17.31 15.20
CA PHE A 150 3.55 -18.28 14.87
C PHE A 150 3.01 -18.04 13.46
N PHE A 151 2.46 -19.09 12.85
CA PHE A 151 1.88 -19.02 11.51
C PHE A 151 0.35 -19.02 11.59
N PHE A 152 -0.30 -18.20 10.75
CA PHE A 152 -1.74 -18.11 10.68
C PHE A 152 -2.23 -17.76 9.27
N VAL A 153 -3.53 -17.89 9.05
CA VAL A 153 -4.24 -17.38 7.87
C VAL A 153 -5.41 -16.54 8.29
N ASP A 154 -5.74 -15.54 7.50
CA ASP A 154 -6.96 -14.76 7.71
C ASP A 154 -8.18 -15.56 7.27
N THR A 155 -9.18 -15.63 8.13
CA THR A 155 -10.50 -16.18 7.84
C THR A 155 -11.58 -15.13 8.08
N HIS A 156 -12.80 -15.38 7.62
CA HIS A 156 -13.93 -14.50 7.92
C HIS A 156 -14.23 -14.36 9.42
N ALA A 157 -13.83 -15.36 10.22
CA ALA A 157 -13.99 -15.35 11.67
C ALA A 157 -12.78 -14.76 12.42
N GLY A 158 -11.75 -14.30 11.69
CA GLY A 158 -10.51 -13.79 12.23
C GLY A 158 -9.30 -14.70 11.89
N PRO A 159 -8.12 -14.40 12.46
CA PRO A 159 -6.91 -15.19 12.22
C PRO A 159 -7.04 -16.62 12.77
N ALA A 160 -6.77 -17.62 11.93
CA ALA A 160 -6.74 -19.02 12.31
C ALA A 160 -5.29 -19.51 12.39
N HIS A 161 -4.86 -19.97 13.56
CA HIS A 161 -3.50 -20.48 13.80
C HIS A 161 -3.25 -21.76 13.02
N LEU A 162 -2.08 -21.89 12.44
CA LEU A 162 -1.63 -23.07 11.71
C LEU A 162 -0.75 -23.95 12.59
N VAL A 163 -0.72 -25.24 12.29
CA VAL A 163 0.21 -26.16 12.94
C VAL A 163 1.64 -25.78 12.56
N THR A 164 2.39 -25.27 13.53
CA THR A 164 3.69 -24.61 13.31
C THR A 164 4.69 -25.48 12.53
N TRP A 165 4.86 -26.76 12.87
CA TRP A 165 5.83 -27.61 12.20
C TRP A 165 5.48 -27.89 10.73
N LYS A 166 4.17 -28.01 10.40
CA LYS A 166 3.70 -28.18 9.00
C LYS A 166 3.91 -26.91 8.19
N ALA A 167 3.64 -25.74 8.81
CA ALA A 167 3.88 -24.45 8.16
C ALA A 167 5.38 -24.23 7.91
N LEU A 168 6.22 -24.53 8.90
CA LEU A 168 7.68 -24.46 8.79
C LEU A 168 8.22 -25.37 7.67
N ASP A 169 7.68 -26.57 7.48
CA ASP A 169 8.08 -27.45 6.38
C ASP A 169 7.87 -26.77 5.02
N SER A 170 6.67 -26.26 4.76
CA SER A 170 6.34 -25.58 3.52
C SER A 170 7.20 -24.32 3.32
N VAL A 171 7.36 -23.50 4.36
CA VAL A 171 8.14 -22.27 4.35
C VAL A 171 9.64 -22.54 4.15
N THR A 172 10.17 -23.59 4.76
CA THR A 172 11.59 -23.96 4.63
C THR A 172 11.89 -24.51 3.24
N ARG A 173 11.02 -25.39 2.71
CA ARG A 173 11.16 -25.89 1.33
C ARG A 173 11.11 -24.75 0.32
N LEU A 174 10.18 -23.79 0.47
CA LEU A 174 10.14 -22.61 -0.38
C LEU A 174 11.41 -21.77 -0.20
N GLY A 175 11.81 -21.51 1.04
CA GLY A 175 13.01 -20.72 1.38
C GLY A 175 14.28 -21.28 0.77
N SER A 176 14.43 -22.61 0.67
CA SER A 176 15.60 -23.25 0.05
C SER A 176 15.78 -22.90 -1.45
N THR A 177 14.69 -22.51 -2.13
CA THR A 177 14.76 -22.00 -3.51
C THR A 177 15.16 -20.52 -3.58
N GLY A 178 15.23 -19.82 -2.46
CA GLY A 178 15.41 -18.39 -2.35
C GLY A 178 14.10 -17.57 -2.40
N ALA A 179 12.94 -18.20 -2.64
CA ALA A 179 11.66 -17.52 -2.77
C ALA A 179 11.06 -17.15 -1.39
N TYR A 180 10.43 -15.98 -1.31
CA TYR A 180 9.69 -15.54 -0.13
C TYR A 180 8.56 -14.58 -0.50
N THR A 181 7.46 -14.58 0.25
CA THR A 181 6.44 -13.53 0.26
C THR A 181 6.86 -12.41 1.22
N HIS A 182 6.15 -11.26 1.24
CA HIS A 182 6.47 -10.18 2.18
C HIS A 182 6.46 -10.66 3.65
N ASP A 183 5.45 -11.40 4.08
CA ASP A 183 5.37 -11.90 5.46
C ASP A 183 6.47 -12.90 5.77
N LEU A 184 6.72 -13.85 4.87
CA LEU A 184 7.81 -14.81 5.01
C LEU A 184 9.19 -14.13 4.94
N GLY A 185 9.34 -13.06 4.18
CA GLY A 185 10.57 -12.26 4.16
C GLY A 185 10.90 -11.65 5.52
N ARG A 186 9.89 -11.07 6.19
CA ARG A 186 10.02 -10.55 7.56
C ARG A 186 10.37 -11.64 8.57
N TYR A 187 9.73 -12.82 8.45
CA TYR A 187 10.05 -13.99 9.26
C TYR A 187 11.51 -14.41 9.09
N TRP A 188 12.01 -14.50 7.86
CA TRP A 188 13.39 -14.88 7.59
C TRP A 188 14.40 -13.83 8.07
N VAL A 189 14.07 -12.54 8.00
CA VAL A 189 14.87 -11.46 8.58
C VAL A 189 14.97 -11.63 10.10
N TYR A 190 13.82 -11.78 10.79
CA TYR A 190 13.79 -11.99 12.23
C TYR A 190 14.63 -13.21 12.62
N ARG A 191 14.40 -14.34 11.98
CA ARG A 191 15.13 -15.57 12.23
C ARG A 191 16.63 -15.42 11.99
N THR A 192 17.03 -14.74 10.92
CA THR A 192 18.45 -14.45 10.64
C THR A 192 19.10 -13.64 11.74
N LEU A 193 18.44 -12.61 12.25
CA LEU A 193 18.98 -11.78 13.32
C LEU A 193 19.08 -12.53 14.66
N VAL A 194 18.16 -13.45 14.94
CA VAL A 194 18.20 -14.31 16.14
C VAL A 194 19.30 -15.36 16.03
N GLU A 195 19.37 -16.08 14.91
CA GLU A 195 20.30 -17.21 14.73
C GLU A 195 21.75 -16.75 14.40
N GLN A 196 21.92 -15.51 13.94
CA GLN A 196 23.20 -14.95 13.51
C GLN A 196 23.57 -13.66 14.28
N PRO A 197 23.96 -13.75 15.56
CA PRO A 197 24.26 -12.57 16.39
C PRO A 197 25.36 -11.66 15.80
N ALA A 198 26.27 -12.21 14.99
CA ALA A 198 27.29 -11.42 14.29
C ALA A 198 26.68 -10.50 13.24
N VAL A 199 25.63 -10.96 12.52
CA VAL A 199 24.89 -10.15 11.54
C VAL A 199 24.15 -9.01 12.25
N LEU A 200 23.50 -9.31 13.38
CA LEU A 200 22.80 -8.32 14.21
C LEU A 200 23.77 -7.24 14.70
N ARG A 201 24.92 -7.62 15.28
CA ARG A 201 25.94 -6.66 15.75
C ARG A 201 26.51 -5.82 14.61
N ALA A 202 26.78 -6.43 13.45
CA ALA A 202 27.29 -5.70 12.29
C ALA A 202 26.28 -4.68 11.75
N LEU A 203 24.99 -5.05 11.73
CA LEU A 203 23.91 -4.16 11.30
C LEU A 203 23.81 -2.95 12.25
N VAL A 204 23.81 -3.18 13.56
CA VAL A 204 23.73 -2.11 14.58
C VAL A 204 24.99 -1.22 14.53
N ALA A 205 26.18 -1.80 14.40
CA ALA A 205 27.41 -1.01 14.25
C ALA A 205 27.39 -0.11 13.01
N ARG A 206 26.78 -0.59 11.92
CA ARG A 206 26.63 0.17 10.68
C ARG A 206 25.52 1.22 10.76
N TYR A 207 24.40 0.92 11.42
CA TYR A 207 23.22 1.78 11.57
C TYR A 207 22.88 2.00 13.06
N PRO A 208 23.72 2.74 13.80
CA PRO A 208 23.47 2.99 15.23
C PRO A 208 22.28 3.92 15.48
N GLN A 209 21.81 4.64 14.46
CA GLN A 209 20.64 5.54 14.54
C GLN A 209 19.63 5.18 13.47
N ILE A 210 18.44 4.83 13.89
CA ILE A 210 17.30 4.40 13.05
C ILE A 210 16.11 5.30 13.36
N ILE A 211 15.56 5.93 12.33
CA ILE A 211 14.32 6.72 12.43
C ILE A 211 13.25 5.97 11.67
N VAL A 212 12.10 5.72 12.27
CA VAL A 212 10.95 5.04 11.65
C VAL A 212 9.79 6.01 11.56
N ASP A 213 9.38 6.35 10.34
CA ASP A 213 8.17 7.14 10.07
C ASP A 213 6.96 6.22 9.87
N GLU A 214 5.76 6.76 10.13
CA GLU A 214 4.48 6.02 10.13
C GLU A 214 4.53 4.78 11.05
N SER A 215 5.17 4.93 12.21
CA SER A 215 5.43 3.82 13.14
C SER A 215 4.17 3.15 13.70
N GLN A 216 2.98 3.76 13.58
CA GLN A 216 1.71 3.13 13.91
C GLN A 216 1.36 1.95 12.98
N ASP A 217 2.04 1.80 11.85
CA ASP A 217 1.82 0.71 10.90
C ASP A 217 2.78 -0.49 11.09
N LEU A 218 3.58 -0.47 12.16
CA LEU A 218 4.49 -1.56 12.52
C LEU A 218 3.72 -2.82 12.92
N GLY A 219 3.72 -3.84 12.09
CA GLY A 219 3.21 -5.17 12.47
C GLY A 219 4.14 -5.88 13.46
N THR A 220 3.66 -6.94 14.11
CA THR A 220 4.33 -7.62 15.22
C THR A 220 5.75 -8.11 14.89
N LEU A 221 5.99 -8.61 13.67
CA LEU A 221 7.34 -8.99 13.23
C LEU A 221 8.29 -7.80 13.07
N HIS A 222 7.82 -6.66 12.55
CA HIS A 222 8.63 -5.45 12.49
C HIS A 222 8.99 -4.97 13.89
N GLN A 223 8.04 -5.00 14.81
CA GLN A 223 8.27 -4.65 16.22
C GLN A 223 9.34 -5.57 16.82
N ALA A 224 9.22 -6.88 16.63
CA ALA A 224 10.20 -7.86 17.13
C ALA A 224 11.62 -7.63 16.54
N ILE A 225 11.71 -7.31 15.25
CA ILE A 225 12.99 -6.99 14.60
C ILE A 225 13.59 -5.71 15.20
N LEU A 226 12.80 -4.66 15.39
CA LEU A 226 13.27 -3.41 16.03
C LEU A 226 13.70 -3.64 17.47
N GLU A 227 13.00 -4.48 18.24
CA GLU A 227 13.40 -4.87 19.60
C GLU A 227 14.76 -5.56 19.64
N LEU A 228 15.06 -6.46 18.68
CA LEU A 228 16.38 -7.06 18.57
C LEU A 228 17.47 -6.01 18.34
N LEU A 229 17.21 -5.03 17.46
CA LEU A 229 18.15 -3.94 17.16
C LEU A 229 18.37 -3.05 18.40
N ILE A 230 17.29 -2.68 19.12
CA ILE A 230 17.35 -1.88 20.34
C ILE A 230 18.17 -2.62 21.42
N LYS A 231 17.87 -3.89 21.66
CA LYS A 231 18.62 -4.73 22.63
C LYS A 231 20.09 -4.88 22.25
N ALA A 232 20.41 -4.84 20.96
CA ALA A 232 21.80 -4.88 20.46
C ALA A 232 22.50 -3.52 20.47
N GLY A 233 21.83 -2.44 20.91
CA GLY A 233 22.40 -1.11 21.11
C GLY A 233 22.08 -0.07 20.02
N ALA A 234 21.16 -0.35 19.10
CA ALA A 234 20.67 0.68 18.17
C ALA A 234 19.77 1.68 18.89
N THR A 235 19.93 2.96 18.58
CA THR A 235 19.00 4.02 18.98
C THR A 235 17.89 4.13 17.96
N VAL A 236 16.65 3.87 18.36
CA VAL A 236 15.47 3.93 17.50
C VAL A 236 14.64 5.15 17.86
N SER A 237 14.26 5.91 16.84
CA SER A 237 13.32 7.04 16.95
C SER A 237 12.05 6.68 16.20
N LEU A 238 10.89 6.73 16.86
CA LEU A 238 9.59 6.44 16.27
C LEU A 238 8.81 7.73 16.03
N ILE A 239 8.23 7.88 14.85
CA ILE A 239 7.37 9.02 14.48
C ILE A 239 6.08 8.46 13.92
N GLY A 240 4.94 8.86 14.45
CA GLY A 240 3.66 8.32 13.99
C GLY A 240 2.43 9.06 14.51
N ASP A 241 1.27 8.58 14.05
CA ASP A 241 -0.03 9.00 14.52
C ASP A 241 -0.85 7.75 14.86
N VAL A 242 -1.01 7.43 16.15
CA VAL A 242 -1.73 6.23 16.62
C VAL A 242 -3.15 6.13 16.05
N ASN A 243 -3.80 7.27 15.79
CA ASN A 243 -5.15 7.32 15.23
C ASN A 243 -5.20 7.03 13.73
N GLN A 244 -4.05 6.90 13.04
CA GLN A 244 -3.96 6.53 11.62
C GLN A 244 -3.50 5.07 11.41
N GLY A 245 -3.45 4.25 12.45
CA GLY A 245 -3.16 2.81 12.34
C GLY A 245 -4.34 2.04 11.75
N ILE A 246 -4.33 1.78 10.45
CA ILE A 246 -5.43 1.10 9.72
C ILE A 246 -5.00 -0.22 9.07
N TYR A 247 -3.98 -0.85 9.62
CA TYR A 247 -3.45 -2.14 9.17
C TYR A 247 -3.47 -3.19 10.29
N ALA A 248 -4.51 -3.15 11.15
CA ALA A 248 -4.65 -4.11 12.25
C ALA A 248 -4.73 -5.57 11.74
N PHE A 249 -5.30 -5.78 10.55
CA PHE A 249 -5.28 -7.09 9.87
C PHE A 249 -3.86 -7.61 9.58
N ALA A 250 -2.83 -6.74 9.60
CA ALA A 250 -1.41 -7.10 9.49
C ALA A 250 -0.71 -7.08 10.85
N GLY A 251 -1.47 -7.06 11.97
CA GLY A 251 -0.94 -7.00 13.33
C GLY A 251 -0.39 -5.62 13.73
N ALA A 252 -0.78 -4.55 13.01
CA ALA A 252 -0.39 -3.17 13.29
C ALA A 252 -1.56 -2.43 13.97
N ASP A 253 -1.58 -2.44 15.29
CA ASP A 253 -2.63 -1.81 16.11
C ASP A 253 -2.27 -0.39 16.61
N GLY A 254 -1.07 0.09 16.29
CA GLY A 254 -0.54 1.38 16.76
C GLY A 254 -0.03 1.36 18.21
N MET A 255 -0.26 0.30 18.94
CA MET A 255 0.11 0.19 20.36
C MET A 255 1.62 0.24 20.59
N PHE A 256 2.42 -0.20 19.62
CA PHE A 256 3.88 -0.18 19.75
C PHE A 256 4.41 1.24 19.95
N LEU A 257 3.91 2.23 19.20
CA LEU A 257 4.32 3.62 19.40
C LEU A 257 3.97 4.12 20.81
N HIS A 258 2.77 3.79 21.30
CA HIS A 258 2.30 4.18 22.63
C HIS A 258 3.12 3.51 23.74
N THR A 259 3.35 2.21 23.67
CA THR A 259 4.17 1.48 24.65
C THR A 259 5.64 1.89 24.60
N TYR A 260 6.14 2.26 23.42
CA TYR A 260 7.52 2.74 23.26
C TYR A 260 7.71 4.10 23.96
N GLU A 261 6.76 5.00 23.87
CA GLU A 261 6.77 6.30 24.55
C GLU A 261 6.93 6.19 26.06
N ALA A 262 6.34 5.16 26.66
CA ALA A 262 6.38 4.93 28.11
C ALA A 262 7.68 4.29 28.62
N ARG A 263 8.64 3.94 27.75
CA ARG A 263 9.88 3.26 28.14
C ARG A 263 10.87 4.20 28.81
N ALA A 264 11.58 3.68 29.78
CA ALA A 264 12.68 4.40 30.40
C ALA A 264 13.75 4.79 29.38
N GLY A 265 14.17 6.03 29.38
CA GLY A 265 15.18 6.59 28.48
C GLY A 265 14.64 7.05 27.11
N VAL A 266 13.38 6.82 26.79
CA VAL A 266 12.73 7.38 25.60
C VAL A 266 12.20 8.77 25.90
N THR A 267 12.55 9.77 25.09
CA THR A 267 12.04 11.13 25.24
C THR A 267 10.81 11.34 24.35
N PRO A 268 9.63 11.63 24.96
CA PRO A 268 8.40 11.85 24.20
C PRO A 268 8.33 13.27 23.64
N TYR A 269 7.83 13.39 22.42
CA TYR A 269 7.51 14.66 21.75
C TYR A 269 6.10 14.60 21.16
N LYS A 270 5.46 15.76 21.01
CA LYS A 270 4.15 15.90 20.36
C LYS A 270 4.24 16.92 19.23
N LEU A 271 3.54 16.65 18.14
CA LEU A 271 3.32 17.59 17.04
C LEU A 271 1.81 17.81 16.94
N THR A 272 1.31 18.91 17.50
CA THR A 272 -0.13 19.18 17.66
C THR A 272 -0.66 20.24 16.69
N ARG A 273 0.23 20.91 15.92
CA ARG A 273 -0.17 21.94 14.97
C ARG A 273 -0.43 21.32 13.59
N ASN A 274 -1.63 21.49 13.06
CA ASN A 274 -2.03 21.00 11.75
C ASN A 274 -1.88 22.09 10.68
N TYR A 275 -1.01 21.86 9.70
CA TYR A 275 -0.73 22.77 8.58
C TYR A 275 -1.53 22.44 7.31
N ARG A 276 -2.31 21.36 7.34
CA ARG A 276 -2.99 20.82 6.16
C ARG A 276 -4.40 21.34 6.01
N SER A 277 -5.22 21.09 7.01
CA SER A 277 -6.67 21.16 6.92
C SER A 277 -7.22 22.48 7.44
N LEU A 278 -8.41 22.84 6.98
CA LEU A 278 -9.17 23.96 7.53
C LEU A 278 -9.68 23.66 8.96
N PRO A 279 -9.90 24.68 9.81
CA PRO A 279 -10.34 24.50 11.19
C PRO A 279 -11.54 23.56 11.36
N PRO A 280 -12.65 23.64 10.58
CA PRO A 280 -13.80 22.74 10.78
C PRO A 280 -13.46 21.25 10.60
N ILE A 281 -12.52 20.93 9.71
CA ILE A 281 -12.08 19.55 9.50
C ILE A 281 -11.23 19.06 10.68
N ILE A 282 -10.41 19.95 11.25
CA ILE A 282 -9.58 19.65 12.42
C ILE A 282 -10.46 19.46 13.66
N ASP A 283 -11.50 20.28 13.83
CA ASP A 283 -12.43 20.19 14.97
C ASP A 283 -13.15 18.83 14.99
N ILE A 284 -13.57 18.35 13.81
CA ILE A 284 -14.13 17.00 13.69
C ILE A 284 -13.08 15.95 14.02
N ALA A 285 -11.89 16.03 13.45
CA ALA A 285 -10.82 15.10 13.73
C ALA A 285 -10.48 15.05 15.23
N ASN A 286 -10.45 16.20 15.91
CA ASN A 286 -10.22 16.30 17.34
C ASN A 286 -11.32 15.58 18.16
N ARG A 287 -12.59 15.79 17.80
CA ARG A 287 -13.72 15.13 18.47
C ARG A 287 -13.70 13.62 18.30
N LEU A 288 -13.34 13.14 17.09
CA LEU A 288 -13.25 11.72 16.80
C LEU A 288 -12.13 10.99 17.56
N CYS A 289 -11.04 11.67 17.89
CA CYS A 289 -9.88 11.04 18.54
C CYS A 289 -9.55 11.58 19.93
N GLY A 290 -10.40 12.45 20.50
CA GLY A 290 -10.21 13.02 21.85
C GLY A 290 -8.99 13.96 21.97
N ARG A 291 -8.48 14.53 20.84
CA ARG A 291 -7.31 15.42 20.82
C ARG A 291 -7.73 16.90 20.81
N ASN A 292 -6.74 17.77 20.94
CA ASN A 292 -6.90 19.22 20.85
C ASN A 292 -5.82 19.83 19.95
N ASP A 293 -5.74 19.32 18.71
CA ASP A 293 -4.80 19.80 17.71
C ASP A 293 -5.19 21.20 17.23
N LYS A 294 -4.20 22.04 16.93
CA LYS A 294 -4.41 23.44 16.59
C LYS A 294 -4.28 23.67 15.09
N PRO A 295 -5.21 24.40 14.46
CA PRO A 295 -5.05 24.81 13.07
C PRO A 295 -3.90 25.82 12.94
N ASP A 296 -3.15 25.73 11.82
CA ASP A 296 -2.20 26.75 11.38
C ASP A 296 -2.82 27.67 10.30
N ARG A 297 -3.85 27.17 9.61
CA ARG A 297 -4.57 27.89 8.57
C ARG A 297 -5.71 28.69 9.15
N ASP A 298 -5.92 29.88 8.58
CA ASP A 298 -7.09 30.69 8.86
C ASP A 298 -8.36 30.06 8.25
N PRO A 299 -9.55 30.37 8.79
CA PRO A 299 -10.81 29.98 8.17
C PRO A 299 -10.93 30.50 6.73
N GLU A 300 -11.24 29.60 5.82
CA GLU A 300 -11.49 29.89 4.41
C GLU A 300 -12.79 29.23 3.96
N ALA A 301 -13.25 29.52 2.75
CA ALA A 301 -14.40 28.84 2.16
C ALA A 301 -14.13 27.34 2.00
N GLY A 302 -15.00 26.51 2.57
CA GLY A 302 -14.86 25.06 2.64
C GLY A 302 -15.45 24.54 3.93
N GLY A 303 -15.01 23.36 4.37
CA GLY A 303 -15.47 22.77 5.63
C GLY A 303 -15.79 21.29 5.54
N ALA A 304 -16.54 20.80 6.50
CA ALA A 304 -16.89 19.39 6.61
C ALA A 304 -18.41 19.22 6.74
N TYR A 305 -18.97 18.49 5.81
CA TYR A 305 -20.41 18.36 5.63
C TYR A 305 -20.83 16.89 5.56
N PHE A 306 -22.12 16.62 5.86
CA PHE A 306 -22.72 15.35 5.50
C PHE A 306 -23.95 15.53 4.59
N ILE A 307 -24.22 14.51 3.77
CA ILE A 307 -25.32 14.50 2.81
C ILE A 307 -25.94 13.11 2.71
N GLY A 308 -27.28 13.05 2.67
CA GLY A 308 -28.01 11.81 2.43
C GLY A 308 -27.93 11.37 0.97
N TYR A 309 -27.71 10.06 0.72
CA TYR A 309 -27.72 9.50 -0.64
C TYR A 309 -28.43 8.14 -0.71
N LYS A 310 -28.89 7.79 -1.93
CA LYS A 310 -29.25 6.43 -2.34
C LYS A 310 -28.31 5.97 -3.43
N ASP A 311 -28.09 4.66 -3.55
CA ASP A 311 -27.23 4.11 -4.62
C ASP A 311 -27.70 4.47 -6.03
N SER A 312 -29.03 4.61 -6.23
CA SER A 312 -29.62 5.09 -7.49
C SER A 312 -29.34 6.57 -7.78
N GLU A 313 -28.95 7.36 -6.79
CA GLU A 313 -28.71 8.82 -6.89
C GLU A 313 -27.23 9.17 -6.90
N LEU A 314 -26.31 8.19 -6.93
CA LEU A 314 -24.87 8.42 -6.97
C LEU A 314 -24.41 9.40 -8.07
N PRO A 315 -24.89 9.37 -9.31
CA PRO A 315 -24.50 10.35 -10.32
C PRO A 315 -24.82 11.79 -9.88
N ARG A 316 -26.00 12.03 -9.30
CA ARG A 316 -26.40 13.35 -8.79
C ARG A 316 -25.52 13.81 -7.62
N LEU A 317 -25.16 12.88 -6.73
CA LEU A 317 -24.23 13.14 -5.64
C LEU A 317 -22.86 13.61 -6.17
N PHE A 318 -22.35 12.92 -7.19
CA PHE A 318 -21.06 13.28 -7.79
C PHE A 318 -21.12 14.62 -8.51
N ASP A 319 -22.20 14.90 -9.23
CA ASP A 319 -22.39 16.19 -9.92
C ASP A 319 -22.53 17.35 -8.92
N SER A 320 -23.27 17.13 -7.81
CA SER A 320 -23.36 18.13 -6.73
C SER A 320 -22.01 18.38 -6.06
N PHE A 321 -21.18 17.35 -5.88
CA PHE A 321 -19.84 17.48 -5.32
C PHE A 321 -18.91 18.24 -6.26
N LYS A 322 -18.97 17.97 -7.58
CA LYS A 322 -18.23 18.73 -8.60
C LYS A 322 -18.64 20.19 -8.62
N ALA A 323 -19.94 20.48 -8.64
CA ALA A 323 -20.44 21.85 -8.61
C ALA A 323 -19.89 22.61 -7.39
N ARG A 324 -19.80 21.95 -6.23
CA ARG A 324 -19.21 22.57 -5.04
C ARG A 324 -17.70 22.81 -5.17
N ILE A 325 -16.96 21.90 -5.81
CA ILE A 325 -15.53 22.09 -6.14
C ILE A 325 -15.35 23.31 -7.05
N ASP A 326 -16.20 23.45 -8.08
CA ASP A 326 -16.17 24.55 -9.02
C ASP A 326 -16.50 25.91 -8.35
N GLU A 327 -17.51 25.94 -7.48
CA GLU A 327 -17.85 27.13 -6.66
C GLU A 327 -16.67 27.58 -5.79
N LEU A 328 -15.92 26.63 -5.23
CA LEU A 328 -14.73 26.88 -4.43
C LEU A 328 -13.47 27.13 -5.28
N LYS A 329 -13.59 27.13 -6.60
CA LYS A 329 -12.48 27.33 -7.56
C LYS A 329 -11.33 26.34 -7.35
N MET A 330 -11.66 25.12 -6.96
CA MET A 330 -10.69 24.05 -6.75
C MET A 330 -10.52 23.22 -8.03
N GLN A 331 -9.39 22.50 -8.14
CA GLN A 331 -9.14 21.62 -9.28
C GLN A 331 -9.73 20.24 -9.04
N HIS A 332 -10.36 19.64 -10.06
CA HIS A 332 -10.89 18.28 -9.98
C HIS A 332 -9.79 17.22 -9.77
N ASP A 333 -8.59 17.46 -10.30
CA ASP A 333 -7.43 16.57 -10.09
C ASP A 333 -6.95 16.53 -8.63
N ASP A 334 -7.29 17.56 -7.85
CA ASP A 334 -7.02 17.65 -6.42
C ASP A 334 -8.21 17.22 -5.56
N ALA A 335 -9.11 16.45 -6.15
CA ALA A 335 -10.26 15.86 -5.47
C ALA A 335 -10.24 14.33 -5.55
N ALA A 336 -10.91 13.68 -4.60
CA ALA A 336 -11.09 12.25 -4.61
C ALA A 336 -12.45 11.84 -4.02
N ILE A 337 -13.05 10.83 -4.63
CA ILE A 337 -14.15 10.06 -4.06
C ILE A 337 -13.55 8.84 -3.41
N ILE A 338 -13.79 8.65 -2.13
CA ILE A 338 -13.19 7.54 -1.38
C ILE A 338 -14.26 6.64 -0.75
N CYS A 339 -13.93 5.37 -0.56
CA CYS A 339 -14.79 4.39 0.09
C CYS A 339 -13.98 3.33 0.86
N ARG A 340 -14.68 2.46 1.61
CA ARG A 340 -14.04 1.44 2.47
C ARG A 340 -13.43 0.27 1.70
N SER A 341 -14.08 -0.24 0.66
CA SER A 341 -13.69 -1.49 -0.01
C SER A 341 -13.36 -1.30 -1.49
N ALA A 342 -12.46 -2.14 -2.01
CA ALA A 342 -12.08 -2.14 -3.42
C ALA A 342 -13.26 -2.42 -4.36
N ASP A 343 -14.14 -3.36 -4.00
CA ASP A 343 -15.35 -3.66 -4.79
C ASP A 343 -16.25 -2.43 -4.90
N ARG A 344 -16.41 -1.69 -3.78
CA ARG A 344 -17.20 -0.46 -3.80
C ARG A 344 -16.54 0.62 -4.65
N ALA A 345 -15.22 0.74 -4.62
CA ALA A 345 -14.49 1.68 -5.45
C ALA A 345 -14.70 1.40 -6.95
N VAL A 346 -14.70 0.14 -7.35
CA VAL A 346 -15.00 -0.27 -8.73
C VAL A 346 -16.40 0.19 -9.15
N VAL A 347 -17.40 -0.05 -8.28
CA VAL A 347 -18.79 0.36 -8.54
C VAL A 347 -18.93 1.89 -8.63
N LEU A 348 -18.33 2.64 -7.68
CA LEU A 348 -18.38 4.11 -7.67
C LEU A 348 -17.62 4.73 -8.86
N ALA A 349 -16.56 4.09 -9.32
CA ALA A 349 -15.83 4.51 -10.51
C ALA A 349 -16.60 4.26 -11.82
N GLY A 350 -17.77 3.63 -11.74
CA GLY A 350 -18.51 3.19 -12.93
C GLY A 350 -17.79 2.10 -13.73
N LYS A 351 -16.75 1.48 -13.11
CA LYS A 351 -16.02 0.40 -13.76
C LYS A 351 -16.82 -0.89 -13.68
N VAL A 352 -17.11 -1.46 -14.81
CA VAL A 352 -17.56 -2.85 -14.89
C VAL A 352 -16.32 -3.72 -14.66
N ALA A 353 -16.42 -4.74 -13.82
CA ALA A 353 -15.31 -5.70 -13.65
C ALA A 353 -14.90 -6.23 -15.04
N PRO A 354 -13.60 -6.34 -15.35
CA PRO A 354 -13.16 -6.81 -16.66
C PRO A 354 -13.85 -8.13 -17.01
N PRO A 355 -14.47 -8.26 -18.21
CA PRO A 355 -15.13 -9.50 -18.58
C PRO A 355 -14.16 -10.67 -18.64
N GLY A 356 -14.61 -11.86 -18.23
CA GLY A 356 -13.79 -13.06 -18.19
C GLY A 356 -13.35 -13.46 -16.77
N GLN A 357 -12.46 -14.43 -16.69
CA GLN A 357 -11.92 -14.95 -15.43
C GLN A 357 -10.42 -15.21 -15.54
N GLY A 358 -9.68 -15.03 -14.45
CA GLY A 358 -8.24 -15.35 -14.38
C GLY A 358 -7.42 -14.60 -15.45
N THR A 359 -6.62 -15.32 -16.23
CA THR A 359 -5.75 -14.74 -17.25
C THR A 359 -6.53 -14.02 -18.35
N VAL A 360 -7.72 -14.52 -18.71
CA VAL A 360 -8.58 -13.88 -19.73
C VAL A 360 -9.06 -12.51 -19.23
N ALA A 361 -9.45 -12.39 -17.96
CA ALA A 361 -9.83 -11.10 -17.38
C ALA A 361 -8.69 -10.08 -17.40
N MET A 362 -7.45 -10.51 -17.18
CA MET A 362 -6.27 -9.63 -17.27
C MET A 362 -6.05 -9.09 -18.70
N PHE A 363 -6.26 -9.92 -19.73
CA PHE A 363 -6.19 -9.46 -21.12
C PHE A 363 -7.38 -8.57 -21.51
N SER A 364 -8.58 -8.82 -20.96
CA SER A 364 -9.75 -7.95 -21.15
C SER A 364 -9.50 -6.57 -20.56
N GLU A 365 -8.97 -6.52 -19.32
CA GLU A 365 -8.56 -5.28 -18.67
C GLU A 365 -7.50 -4.53 -19.49
N ALA A 366 -6.49 -5.26 -19.98
CA ALA A 366 -5.45 -4.68 -20.81
C ALA A 366 -6.02 -4.05 -22.09
N ALA A 367 -6.97 -4.72 -22.77
CA ALA A 367 -7.62 -4.19 -23.97
C ALA A 367 -8.42 -2.91 -23.66
N LEU A 368 -9.19 -2.90 -22.56
CA LEU A 368 -9.95 -1.72 -22.11
C LEU A 368 -9.03 -0.56 -21.72
N LEU A 369 -7.94 -0.81 -21.00
CA LEU A 369 -6.95 0.20 -20.63
C LEU A 369 -6.31 0.85 -21.86
N ARG A 370 -5.99 0.04 -22.89
CA ARG A 370 -5.42 0.55 -24.14
C ARG A 370 -6.43 1.38 -24.93
N ASP A 371 -7.61 0.81 -25.19
CA ASP A 371 -8.54 1.32 -26.22
C ASP A 371 -9.44 2.45 -25.70
N GLN A 372 -9.91 2.35 -24.44
CA GLN A 372 -10.81 3.34 -23.86
C GLN A 372 -10.09 4.42 -23.06
N GLN A 373 -8.96 4.08 -22.40
CA GLN A 373 -8.32 4.98 -21.45
C GLN A 373 -6.97 5.50 -21.94
N GLY A 374 -6.41 4.99 -23.04
CA GLY A 374 -5.08 5.37 -23.53
C GLY A 374 -3.93 5.05 -22.58
N ARG A 375 -4.18 4.21 -21.55
CA ARG A 375 -3.23 3.89 -20.45
C ARG A 375 -2.31 2.73 -20.83
N TYR A 376 -1.45 2.97 -21.82
CA TYR A 376 -0.56 1.94 -22.37
C TYR A 376 0.40 1.33 -21.36
N GLN A 377 0.84 2.09 -20.33
CA GLN A 377 1.77 1.56 -19.32
C GLN A 377 1.09 0.52 -18.43
N GLU A 378 -0.13 0.77 -18.00
CA GLU A 378 -0.92 -0.16 -17.20
C GLU A 378 -1.35 -1.37 -18.02
N CYS A 379 -1.76 -1.16 -19.27
CA CYS A 379 -1.99 -2.24 -20.24
C CYS A 379 -0.76 -3.16 -20.33
N PHE A 380 0.44 -2.58 -20.47
CA PHE A 380 1.69 -3.34 -20.51
C PHE A 380 1.91 -4.16 -19.23
N LYS A 381 1.67 -3.59 -18.05
CA LYS A 381 1.78 -4.31 -16.77
C LYS A 381 0.82 -5.50 -16.70
N CYS A 382 -0.42 -5.34 -17.16
CA CYS A 382 -1.41 -6.41 -17.20
C CYS A 382 -0.95 -7.53 -18.16
N VAL A 383 -0.51 -7.18 -19.37
CA VAL A 383 -0.02 -8.15 -20.36
C VAL A 383 1.24 -8.87 -19.87
N CYS A 384 2.21 -8.17 -19.26
CA CYS A 384 3.41 -8.81 -18.68
C CYS A 384 3.03 -9.87 -17.66
N ARG A 385 2.16 -9.54 -16.70
CA ARG A 385 1.70 -10.49 -15.68
C ARG A 385 0.96 -11.67 -16.29
N ALA A 386 0.05 -11.39 -17.24
CA ALA A 386 -0.73 -12.42 -17.89
C ALA A 386 0.15 -13.39 -18.70
N VAL A 387 1.09 -12.88 -19.53
CA VAL A 387 1.97 -13.70 -20.35
C VAL A 387 2.95 -14.50 -19.51
N VAL A 388 3.61 -13.88 -18.51
CA VAL A 388 4.52 -14.59 -17.59
C VAL A 388 3.77 -15.69 -16.83
N GLY A 389 2.51 -15.45 -16.44
CA GLY A 389 1.66 -16.47 -15.81
C GLY A 389 1.24 -17.63 -16.74
N LEU A 390 1.47 -17.52 -18.05
CA LEU A 390 1.26 -18.59 -19.04
C LEU A 390 2.55 -19.36 -19.38
N LEU A 391 3.70 -18.99 -18.81
CA LEU A 391 4.97 -19.69 -19.02
C LEU A 391 5.17 -20.77 -17.95
N ASP A 392 5.83 -21.85 -18.35
CA ASP A 392 6.24 -22.93 -17.48
C ASP A 392 7.63 -22.61 -16.92
N ASP A 393 7.75 -22.57 -15.59
CA ASP A 393 8.98 -22.22 -14.85
C ASP A 393 9.74 -20.99 -15.41
N PRO A 394 9.09 -19.80 -15.52
CA PRO A 394 9.77 -18.60 -16.01
C PRO A 394 10.85 -18.15 -15.01
N PRO A 395 11.91 -17.45 -15.47
CA PRO A 395 12.91 -16.86 -14.57
C PRO A 395 12.26 -16.04 -13.46
N HIS A 396 12.78 -16.20 -12.25
CA HIS A 396 12.25 -15.52 -11.08
C HIS A 396 12.31 -14.00 -11.22
N GLY A 397 11.22 -13.32 -10.86
CA GLY A 397 11.13 -11.87 -10.98
C GLY A 397 10.91 -11.34 -12.41
N LEU A 398 10.84 -12.21 -13.43
CA LEU A 398 10.72 -11.81 -14.85
C LEU A 398 9.62 -10.78 -15.08
N SER A 399 8.43 -10.96 -14.48
CA SER A 399 7.33 -10.00 -14.63
C SER A 399 7.68 -8.61 -14.10
N THR A 400 8.35 -8.54 -12.95
CA THR A 400 8.76 -7.28 -12.32
C THR A 400 9.86 -6.60 -13.10
N GLU A 401 10.86 -7.37 -13.57
CA GLU A 401 11.96 -6.84 -14.38
C GLU A 401 11.49 -6.32 -15.74
N LEU A 402 10.56 -7.04 -16.39
CA LEU A 402 9.95 -6.57 -17.65
C LEU A 402 9.16 -5.28 -17.47
N GLN A 403 8.53 -5.07 -16.32
CA GLN A 403 7.79 -3.83 -16.02
C GLN A 403 8.70 -2.65 -15.68
N GLY A 404 9.88 -2.93 -15.14
CA GLY A 404 10.92 -1.94 -14.81
C GLY A 404 11.86 -1.61 -15.98
N ALA A 405 13.13 -1.46 -15.66
CA ALA A 405 14.22 -1.29 -16.62
C ALA A 405 15.09 -2.56 -16.60
N PRO A 406 14.82 -3.56 -17.47
CA PRO A 406 15.56 -4.81 -17.46
C PRO A 406 17.02 -4.56 -17.82
N HIS A 407 17.94 -5.20 -17.10
CA HIS A 407 19.38 -5.06 -17.29
C HIS A 407 19.92 -6.02 -18.38
N GLU A 408 19.24 -7.15 -18.61
CA GLU A 408 19.70 -8.16 -19.56
C GLU A 408 19.13 -7.95 -20.97
N GLY A 409 19.99 -8.07 -21.97
CA GLY A 409 19.62 -7.79 -23.37
C GLY A 409 18.52 -8.66 -23.95
N TRP A 410 18.37 -9.92 -23.47
CA TRP A 410 17.28 -10.80 -23.90
C TRP A 410 15.92 -10.35 -23.33
N MET A 411 15.90 -9.86 -22.09
CA MET A 411 14.69 -9.32 -21.48
C MET A 411 14.22 -8.04 -22.18
N LEU A 412 15.14 -7.20 -22.66
CA LEU A 412 14.81 -6.05 -23.50
C LEU A 412 14.14 -6.47 -24.82
N ARG A 413 14.61 -7.58 -25.44
CA ARG A 413 13.96 -8.13 -26.65
C ARG A 413 12.58 -8.68 -26.35
N LEU A 414 12.41 -9.43 -25.25
CA LEU A 414 11.12 -9.94 -24.80
C LEU A 414 10.16 -8.77 -24.50
N ARG A 415 10.63 -7.74 -23.82
CA ARG A 415 9.85 -6.52 -23.54
C ARG A 415 9.36 -5.85 -24.84
N ARG A 416 10.23 -5.75 -25.86
CA ARG A 416 9.84 -5.20 -27.17
C ARG A 416 8.78 -6.07 -27.85
N LEU A 417 8.89 -7.39 -27.75
CA LEU A 417 7.91 -8.33 -28.30
C LEU A 417 6.53 -8.15 -27.63
N LEU A 418 6.48 -7.99 -26.31
CA LEU A 418 5.24 -7.73 -25.58
C LEU A 418 4.64 -6.35 -25.94
N TRP A 419 5.46 -5.31 -26.11
CA TRP A 419 4.99 -4.02 -26.61
C TRP A 419 4.43 -4.11 -28.03
N ALA A 420 5.05 -4.88 -28.91
CA ALA A 420 4.53 -5.13 -30.26
C ALA A 420 3.18 -5.85 -30.21
N PHE A 421 3.03 -6.84 -29.31
CA PHE A 421 1.78 -7.55 -29.10
C PHE A 421 0.66 -6.60 -28.66
N ILE A 422 0.92 -5.68 -27.75
CA ILE A 422 -0.07 -4.70 -27.25
C ILE A 422 -0.52 -3.75 -28.36
N ARG A 423 0.40 -3.27 -29.20
CA ARG A 423 0.12 -2.26 -30.22
C ARG A 423 -0.55 -2.82 -31.47
N ASN A 424 -0.55 -4.12 -31.67
CA ASN A 424 -1.09 -4.76 -32.86
C ASN A 424 -2.43 -5.43 -32.54
N GLU A 425 -3.53 -4.85 -32.99
CA GLU A 425 -4.88 -5.36 -32.75
C GLU A 425 -5.19 -6.64 -33.56
N ASN A 426 -4.54 -6.83 -34.72
CA ASN A 426 -4.79 -7.98 -35.60
C ASN A 426 -3.96 -9.20 -35.19
N ALA A 427 -2.67 -9.03 -34.96
CA ALA A 427 -1.73 -10.11 -34.63
C ALA A 427 -1.30 -10.12 -33.16
N GLY A 428 -1.84 -9.24 -32.33
CA GLY A 428 -1.53 -9.09 -30.92
C GLY A 428 -2.78 -9.08 -30.05
N LEU A 429 -2.88 -8.09 -29.14
CA LEU A 429 -4.03 -7.92 -28.27
C LEU A 429 -5.22 -7.38 -29.09
N PRO A 430 -6.31 -8.14 -29.25
CA PRO A 430 -7.43 -7.71 -30.09
C PRO A 430 -8.14 -6.48 -29.53
N SER A 431 -8.82 -5.71 -30.40
CA SER A 431 -9.58 -4.53 -29.98
C SER A 431 -10.72 -4.88 -29.05
N SER A 432 -10.92 -4.04 -28.02
CA SER A 432 -12.02 -4.17 -27.06
C SER A 432 -13.41 -3.93 -27.68
N THR A 433 -13.49 -3.41 -28.90
CA THR A 433 -14.75 -3.23 -29.65
C THR A 433 -15.33 -4.51 -30.22
N LEU A 434 -14.55 -5.61 -30.23
CA LEU A 434 -15.00 -6.92 -30.71
C LEU A 434 -15.90 -7.61 -29.68
N ILE A 435 -16.86 -8.43 -30.15
CA ILE A 435 -17.70 -9.25 -29.30
C ILE A 435 -16.84 -10.20 -28.47
N ALA A 436 -16.92 -10.12 -27.16
CA ALA A 436 -15.98 -10.73 -26.21
C ALA A 436 -15.86 -12.25 -26.40
N LYS A 437 -17.00 -12.97 -26.49
CA LYS A 437 -17.05 -14.43 -26.50
C LYS A 437 -16.82 -15.04 -27.88
N THR A 438 -17.31 -14.39 -28.95
CA THR A 438 -17.33 -14.95 -30.31
C THR A 438 -16.17 -14.48 -31.18
N ASP A 439 -15.70 -13.25 -31.01
CA ASP A 439 -14.69 -12.64 -31.88
C ASP A 439 -13.38 -12.34 -31.15
N TRP A 440 -13.46 -11.63 -30.03
CA TRP A 440 -12.29 -11.19 -29.29
C TRP A 440 -11.50 -12.37 -28.70
N HIS A 441 -12.17 -13.26 -27.97
CA HIS A 441 -11.50 -14.39 -27.30
C HIS A 441 -10.86 -15.37 -28.28
N PRO A 442 -11.49 -15.84 -29.37
CA PRO A 442 -10.82 -16.71 -30.33
C PRO A 442 -9.59 -16.07 -30.98
N ARG A 443 -9.64 -14.76 -31.29
CA ARG A 443 -8.48 -14.02 -31.82
C ARG A 443 -7.39 -13.91 -30.77
N LEU A 444 -7.71 -13.58 -29.54
CA LEU A 444 -6.76 -13.52 -28.42
C LEU A 444 -6.04 -14.87 -28.27
N VAL A 445 -6.78 -15.97 -28.19
CA VAL A 445 -6.19 -17.31 -28.03
C VAL A 445 -5.27 -17.66 -29.18
N LYS A 446 -5.67 -17.38 -30.43
CA LYS A 446 -4.84 -17.58 -31.62
C LYS A 446 -3.55 -16.77 -31.53
N ASN A 447 -3.65 -15.49 -31.26
CA ASN A 447 -2.49 -14.58 -31.21
C ASN A 447 -1.55 -14.91 -30.04
N LEU A 448 -2.10 -15.31 -28.88
CA LEU A 448 -1.31 -15.76 -27.74
C LEU A 448 -0.54 -17.05 -28.04
N LYS A 449 -1.11 -18.01 -28.74
CA LYS A 449 -0.39 -19.23 -29.15
C LYS A 449 0.81 -18.88 -30.06
N ILE A 450 0.65 -17.94 -30.96
CA ILE A 450 1.75 -17.46 -31.84
C ILE A 450 2.81 -16.73 -31.00
N LEU A 451 2.38 -15.87 -30.08
CA LEU A 451 3.29 -15.17 -29.17
C LEU A 451 4.09 -16.14 -28.32
N LEU A 452 3.43 -17.10 -27.67
CA LEU A 452 4.08 -18.10 -26.80
C LEU A 452 5.06 -19.00 -27.61
N ALA A 453 4.69 -19.44 -28.79
CA ALA A 453 5.60 -20.18 -29.69
C ALA A 453 6.81 -19.32 -30.09
N THR A 454 6.63 -18.02 -30.30
CA THR A 454 7.73 -17.09 -30.59
C THR A 454 8.64 -16.92 -29.38
N ILE A 455 8.06 -16.82 -28.17
CA ILE A 455 8.79 -16.72 -26.90
C ILE A 455 9.61 -18.01 -26.69
N GLU A 456 9.02 -19.18 -26.89
CA GLU A 456 9.75 -20.45 -26.77
C GLU A 456 10.91 -20.51 -27.74
N LYS A 457 10.68 -20.20 -29.02
CA LYS A 457 11.73 -20.25 -30.07
C LYS A 457 12.88 -19.26 -29.80
N GLN A 458 12.60 -18.06 -29.32
CA GLN A 458 13.61 -17.01 -29.19
C GLN A 458 14.31 -17.00 -27.83
N PHE A 459 13.61 -17.45 -26.76
CA PHE A 459 14.06 -17.31 -25.38
C PHE A 459 14.09 -18.65 -24.62
N GLY A 460 13.64 -19.76 -25.21
CA GLY A 460 13.59 -21.06 -24.55
C GLY A 460 12.52 -21.20 -23.47
N LEU A 461 11.63 -20.21 -23.32
CA LEU A 461 10.59 -20.20 -22.29
C LEU A 461 9.32 -20.90 -22.81
N LYS A 462 9.01 -22.06 -22.26
CA LYS A 462 7.87 -22.88 -22.68
C LYS A 462 6.57 -22.41 -22.07
N ALA A 463 5.46 -22.66 -22.75
CA ALA A 463 4.13 -22.43 -22.23
C ALA A 463 3.69 -23.56 -21.27
N VAL A 464 2.83 -23.23 -20.29
CA VAL A 464 2.25 -24.23 -19.38
C VAL A 464 1.39 -25.26 -20.13
N GLY A 465 1.45 -26.53 -19.72
CA GLY A 465 0.66 -27.60 -20.33
C GLY A 465 -0.86 -27.41 -20.20
N THR A 466 -1.32 -26.65 -19.20
CA THR A 466 -2.74 -26.36 -18.92
C THR A 466 -3.27 -25.10 -19.60
N LEU A 467 -2.66 -24.69 -20.72
CA LEU A 467 -2.97 -23.42 -21.41
C LEU A 467 -4.47 -23.27 -21.74
N GLY A 468 -5.14 -24.35 -22.14
CA GLY A 468 -6.58 -24.32 -22.46
C GLY A 468 -7.45 -23.93 -21.27
N ASN A 469 -7.17 -24.44 -20.08
CA ASN A 469 -7.88 -24.11 -18.84
C ASN A 469 -7.61 -22.67 -18.41
N ARG A 470 -6.37 -22.19 -18.60
CA ARG A 470 -5.97 -20.81 -18.27
C ARG A 470 -6.60 -19.76 -19.18
N LEU A 471 -6.94 -20.15 -20.40
CA LEU A 471 -7.56 -19.29 -21.42
C LEU A 471 -9.03 -19.64 -21.65
N ALA A 472 -9.72 -20.17 -20.65
CA ALA A 472 -11.13 -20.51 -20.77
C ALA A 472 -12.00 -19.24 -20.94
N LYS A 473 -13.01 -19.31 -21.82
CA LYS A 473 -13.97 -18.23 -22.10
C LYS A 473 -15.05 -18.00 -21.04
N THR A 474 -14.83 -18.50 -19.82
CA THR A 474 -15.75 -18.40 -18.69
C THR A 474 -16.01 -16.93 -18.34
N LYS A 475 -17.27 -16.59 -18.08
CA LYS A 475 -17.72 -15.20 -17.76
C LYS A 475 -17.52 -14.16 -18.87
N LEU A 476 -17.26 -14.58 -20.11
CA LEU A 476 -17.36 -13.68 -21.26
C LEU A 476 -18.79 -13.64 -21.78
N LEU A 477 -19.28 -12.44 -22.08
CA LEU A 477 -20.59 -12.20 -22.64
C LEU A 477 -20.55 -12.12 -24.18
N GLU A 478 -21.68 -12.30 -24.81
CA GLU A 478 -21.85 -12.10 -26.28
C GLU A 478 -22.12 -10.62 -26.59
N LEU A 479 -21.28 -9.77 -26.02
CA LEU A 479 -21.29 -8.32 -26.17
C LEU A 479 -19.85 -7.86 -26.35
N PRO A 480 -19.58 -6.71 -27.00
CA PRO A 480 -18.24 -6.12 -27.04
C PRO A 480 -17.67 -5.94 -25.65
N LEU A 481 -16.34 -6.06 -25.49
CA LEU A 481 -15.70 -5.71 -24.22
C LEU A 481 -15.95 -4.24 -23.87
N ALA A 482 -15.91 -3.37 -24.89
CA ALA A 482 -16.23 -1.95 -24.86
C ALA A 482 -17.55 -1.74 -25.58
N GLY A 483 -18.68 -2.13 -25.01
CA GLY A 483 -19.97 -2.01 -25.70
C GLY A 483 -20.85 -0.89 -25.16
N GLU A 484 -21.65 -0.28 -26.04
CA GLU A 484 -22.74 0.67 -25.71
C GLU A 484 -23.88 0.05 -24.88
N GLY A 485 -23.84 -1.25 -24.60
CA GLY A 485 -24.78 -1.93 -23.70
C GLY A 485 -24.32 -2.02 -22.25
N ALA A 486 -23.05 -1.77 -21.96
CA ALA A 486 -22.64 -1.17 -20.74
C ALA A 486 -22.74 0.34 -20.99
N ASP A 487 -23.86 0.96 -20.61
CA ASP A 487 -23.84 2.35 -20.23
C ASP A 487 -22.64 2.46 -19.28
N ALA A 488 -21.49 2.78 -19.83
CA ALA A 488 -20.40 3.32 -19.08
C ALA A 488 -21.01 4.60 -18.54
N LYS A 489 -21.67 4.50 -17.39
CA LYS A 489 -22.00 5.64 -16.57
C LYS A 489 -20.68 6.35 -16.52
N GLN A 490 -20.60 7.49 -17.21
CA GLN A 490 -19.39 8.30 -17.24
C GLN A 490 -18.91 8.34 -15.82
N GLY A 491 -17.73 7.77 -15.57
CA GLY A 491 -17.19 7.74 -14.21
C GLY A 491 -17.22 9.17 -13.68
N PRO A 492 -17.17 9.39 -12.38
CA PRO A 492 -17.42 10.70 -11.78
C PRO A 492 -16.50 11.82 -12.29
N GLY A 493 -15.54 11.55 -13.18
CA GLY A 493 -14.56 12.54 -13.66
C GLY A 493 -13.56 12.96 -12.56
N ILE A 494 -13.72 12.41 -11.36
CA ILE A 494 -12.85 12.54 -10.20
C ILE A 494 -12.37 11.13 -9.88
N ARG A 495 -11.11 10.98 -9.45
CA ARG A 495 -10.56 9.67 -9.09
C ARG A 495 -11.33 9.03 -7.94
N VAL A 496 -11.51 7.72 -8.03
CA VAL A 496 -12.18 6.92 -7.01
C VAL A 496 -11.20 5.91 -6.45
N GLU A 497 -11.04 5.93 -5.13
CA GLU A 497 -10.03 5.16 -4.41
C GLU A 497 -10.61 4.57 -3.11
N THR A 498 -9.90 3.64 -2.49
CA THR A 498 -10.21 3.26 -1.10
C THR A 498 -9.49 4.18 -0.12
N VAL A 499 -9.98 4.26 1.14
CA VAL A 499 -9.30 5.02 2.20
C VAL A 499 -7.85 4.55 2.38
N HIS A 500 -7.57 3.25 2.22
CA HIS A 500 -6.22 2.69 2.33
C HIS A 500 -5.28 3.18 1.22
N GLN A 501 -5.79 3.34 0.00
CA GLN A 501 -4.98 3.81 -1.15
C GLN A 501 -4.59 5.27 -1.01
N VAL A 502 -5.47 6.10 -0.46
CA VAL A 502 -5.17 7.54 -0.25
C VAL A 502 -4.48 7.84 1.08
N LYS A 503 -4.14 6.82 1.87
CA LYS A 503 -3.39 7.02 3.11
C LYS A 503 -2.05 7.69 2.82
N GLY A 504 -1.68 8.69 3.64
CA GLY A 504 -0.48 9.51 3.44
C GLY A 504 -0.68 10.70 2.51
N GLU A 505 -1.71 10.71 1.66
CA GLU A 505 -1.97 11.83 0.74
C GLU A 505 -2.60 13.04 1.44
N SER A 506 -2.56 14.17 0.73
CA SER A 506 -3.19 15.43 1.11
C SER A 506 -4.02 15.91 -0.07
N ILE A 507 -5.34 15.89 0.06
CA ILE A 507 -6.32 16.05 -1.02
C ILE A 507 -7.14 17.30 -0.77
N GLY A 508 -7.34 18.14 -1.78
CA GLY A 508 -8.08 19.40 -1.67
C GLY A 508 -9.53 19.19 -1.26
N ALA A 509 -10.25 18.30 -1.97
CA ALA A 509 -11.63 17.97 -1.70
C ALA A 509 -11.84 16.44 -1.63
N VAL A 510 -12.52 15.96 -0.61
CA VAL A 510 -12.79 14.54 -0.37
C VAL A 510 -14.29 14.29 -0.22
N LEU A 511 -14.83 13.35 -1.01
CA LEU A 511 -16.16 12.78 -0.81
C LEU A 511 -16.00 11.35 -0.29
N TYR A 512 -16.36 11.09 0.96
CA TYR A 512 -16.36 9.75 1.53
C TYR A 512 -17.75 9.11 1.40
N VAL A 513 -17.88 8.13 0.52
CA VAL A 513 -19.13 7.37 0.33
C VAL A 513 -19.15 6.20 1.29
N ALA A 514 -19.83 6.37 2.42
CA ALA A 514 -19.85 5.43 3.53
C ALA A 514 -21.11 4.56 3.52
N LYS A 515 -21.04 3.34 4.08
CA LYS A 515 -22.19 2.53 4.48
C LYS A 515 -22.53 2.79 5.94
N LYS A 516 -23.74 2.42 6.39
CA LYS A 516 -24.18 2.60 7.78
C LYS A 516 -23.12 2.14 8.82
N PRO A 517 -22.56 0.93 8.76
CA PRO A 517 -21.55 0.49 9.73
C PRO A 517 -20.29 1.38 9.74
N ASN A 518 -19.88 1.90 8.58
CA ASN A 518 -18.70 2.77 8.50
C ASN A 518 -18.97 4.14 9.14
N VAL A 519 -20.19 4.69 8.99
CA VAL A 519 -20.57 5.95 9.65
C VAL A 519 -20.65 5.75 11.16
N GLN A 520 -21.27 4.66 11.62
CA GLN A 520 -21.35 4.34 13.04
C GLN A 520 -19.97 4.16 13.67
N ALA A 521 -19.07 3.43 12.98
CA ALA A 521 -17.70 3.24 13.43
C ALA A 521 -16.91 4.57 13.47
N LEU A 522 -17.08 5.44 12.47
CA LEU A 522 -16.48 6.79 12.47
C LEU A 522 -16.93 7.58 13.71
N LEU A 523 -18.23 7.61 14.01
CA LEU A 523 -18.80 8.36 15.14
C LEU A 523 -18.42 7.76 16.49
N ALA A 524 -18.15 6.45 16.56
CA ALA A 524 -17.64 5.78 17.76
C ALA A 524 -16.18 6.17 18.11
N GLY A 525 -15.46 6.86 17.21
CA GLY A 525 -14.09 7.32 17.45
C GLY A 525 -13.01 6.35 16.97
N THR A 526 -11.77 6.58 17.44
CA THR A 526 -10.57 5.92 16.90
C THR A 526 -10.11 4.67 17.68
N ASP A 527 -10.84 4.21 18.66
CA ASP A 527 -10.48 3.02 19.45
C ASP A 527 -10.47 1.75 18.56
N GLY A 528 -11.47 1.63 17.67
CA GLY A 528 -11.56 0.54 16.72
C GLY A 528 -10.90 0.85 15.37
N GLU A 529 -10.45 -0.19 14.63
CA GLU A 529 -9.84 -0.02 13.30
C GLU A 529 -10.77 0.67 12.30
N GLU A 530 -12.06 0.29 12.25
CA GLU A 530 -13.02 0.90 11.33
C GLU A 530 -13.24 2.39 11.64
N GLY A 531 -13.19 2.79 12.91
CA GLY A 531 -13.22 4.20 13.31
C GLY A 531 -11.96 4.95 12.86
N ARG A 532 -10.78 4.34 13.03
CA ARG A 532 -9.52 4.91 12.51
C ARG A 532 -9.52 5.05 10.99
N ILE A 533 -10.14 4.13 10.25
CA ILE A 533 -10.32 4.26 8.78
C ILE A 533 -11.17 5.48 8.47
N GLY A 534 -12.26 5.71 9.21
CA GLY A 534 -13.07 6.92 9.09
C GLY A 534 -12.27 8.19 9.43
N TYR A 535 -11.50 8.19 10.50
CA TYR A 535 -10.60 9.29 10.87
C TYR A 535 -9.56 9.59 9.78
N VAL A 536 -8.95 8.55 9.20
CA VAL A 536 -8.04 8.72 8.05
C VAL A 536 -8.77 9.37 6.88
N ALA A 537 -10.01 8.96 6.57
CA ALA A 537 -10.79 9.57 5.49
C ALA A 537 -10.98 11.09 5.70
N VAL A 538 -11.40 11.51 6.90
CA VAL A 538 -11.58 12.93 7.27
C VAL A 538 -10.26 13.70 7.13
N THR A 539 -9.17 13.15 7.67
CA THR A 539 -7.87 13.82 7.72
C THR A 539 -7.11 13.85 6.39
N ARG A 540 -7.65 13.27 5.31
CA ARG A 540 -7.11 13.47 3.95
C ARG A 540 -7.46 14.84 3.41
N ALA A 541 -8.61 15.39 3.77
CA ALA A 541 -9.12 16.64 3.21
C ALA A 541 -8.33 17.86 3.71
N ARG A 542 -8.04 18.77 2.77
CA ARG A 542 -7.49 20.09 3.09
C ARG A 542 -8.58 21.14 3.27
N ASN A 543 -9.47 21.26 2.28
CA ASN A 543 -10.41 22.36 2.20
C ASN A 543 -11.87 21.91 2.31
N LEU A 544 -12.22 20.76 1.72
CA LEU A 544 -13.59 20.28 1.65
C LEU A 544 -13.67 18.80 1.99
N PHE A 545 -14.52 18.44 2.93
CA PHE A 545 -14.87 17.08 3.25
C PHE A 545 -16.38 16.88 3.20
N TRP A 546 -16.85 15.91 2.38
CA TRP A 546 -18.23 15.48 2.38
C TRP A 546 -18.32 14.03 2.82
N LEU A 547 -19.20 13.77 3.80
CA LEU A 547 -19.59 12.43 4.23
C LEU A 547 -20.94 12.08 3.60
N ALA A 548 -20.95 11.20 2.61
CA ALA A 548 -22.20 10.68 2.06
C ALA A 548 -22.69 9.54 2.96
N VAL A 549 -23.91 9.72 3.49
CA VAL A 549 -24.58 8.84 4.46
C VAL A 549 -25.79 8.21 3.79
N PRO A 550 -26.03 6.87 3.89
CA PRO A 550 -27.24 6.26 3.33
C PRO A 550 -28.49 6.90 3.92
N ILE A 551 -29.44 7.31 3.05
CA ILE A 551 -30.64 8.03 3.49
C ILE A 551 -31.48 7.22 4.49
N SER A 552 -31.38 5.89 4.42
CA SER A 552 -32.08 4.98 5.33
C SER A 552 -31.67 5.11 6.79
N CYS A 553 -30.48 5.62 7.08
CA CYS A 553 -29.97 5.79 8.44
C CYS A 553 -29.70 7.26 8.83
N ILE A 554 -29.92 8.21 7.91
CA ILE A 554 -29.59 9.63 8.18
C ILE A 554 -30.42 10.21 9.35
N LYS A 555 -31.71 9.82 9.46
CA LYS A 555 -32.57 10.30 10.58
C LYS A 555 -32.06 9.84 11.94
N GLU A 556 -31.56 8.61 12.01
CA GLU A 556 -30.99 8.00 13.22
C GLU A 556 -29.67 8.69 13.62
N LEU A 557 -28.80 8.94 12.64
CA LEU A 557 -27.44 9.43 12.90
C LEU A 557 -27.28 10.96 12.84
N ARG A 558 -28.33 11.70 12.47
CA ARG A 558 -28.27 13.16 12.28
C ARG A 558 -27.76 13.90 13.51
N HIS A 559 -28.27 13.55 14.69
CA HIS A 559 -27.87 14.17 15.95
C HIS A 559 -26.39 13.94 16.24
N GLU A 560 -25.91 12.70 16.10
CA GLU A 560 -24.52 12.32 16.35
C GLU A 560 -23.56 12.97 15.34
N LEU A 561 -23.97 13.06 14.06
CA LEU A 561 -23.21 13.74 13.01
C LEU A 561 -23.05 15.23 13.33
N GLY A 562 -24.13 15.91 13.76
CA GLY A 562 -24.07 17.29 14.20
C GLY A 562 -23.21 17.47 15.45
N ALA A 563 -23.33 16.59 16.44
CA ALA A 563 -22.49 16.58 17.64
C ALA A 563 -21.00 16.36 17.31
N ALA A 564 -20.69 15.55 16.29
CA ALA A 564 -19.33 15.40 15.78
C ALA A 564 -18.82 16.63 15.02
N GLY A 565 -19.70 17.60 14.69
CA GLY A 565 -19.34 18.87 14.05
C GLY A 565 -19.56 18.91 12.53
N PHE A 566 -20.19 17.91 11.94
CA PHE A 566 -20.57 17.96 10.53
C PHE A 566 -21.81 18.85 10.33
N GLU A 567 -21.78 19.69 9.30
CA GLU A 567 -22.95 20.47 8.86
C GLU A 567 -23.77 19.68 7.83
N GLU A 568 -25.10 19.74 7.92
CA GLU A 568 -25.97 19.03 6.98
C GLU A 568 -26.14 19.84 5.69
N LEU A 569 -25.88 19.20 4.54
CA LEU A 569 -26.17 19.76 3.24
C LEU A 569 -27.65 19.53 2.86
N PRO A 570 -28.23 20.42 2.02
CA PRO A 570 -29.55 20.20 1.46
C PRO A 570 -29.63 18.85 0.72
N ALA A 571 -30.84 18.25 0.72
CA ALA A 571 -31.06 17.03 -0.04
C ALA A 571 -30.71 17.20 -1.53
N LEU A 572 -30.22 16.15 -2.16
CA LEU A 572 -29.93 16.12 -3.61
C LEU A 572 -31.21 16.49 -4.38
N LYS A 573 -31.13 17.55 -5.20
CA LYS A 573 -32.22 17.99 -6.07
C LYS A 573 -32.29 17.17 -7.35
#